data_1b7eb44ad357b8f76f9d957344d96ac4
#
_entry.id   1b7eb44ad357b8f76f9d957344d96ac4
#
_cell.length_a   1.000
_cell.length_b   1.000
_cell.length_c   1.000
_cell.angle_alpha   90.00
_cell.angle_beta   90.00
_cell.angle_gamma   90.00
#
_symmetry.space_group_name_H-M   'P 1'
#
loop_
_entity.id
_entity.type
_entity.pdbx_description
1 polymer ?
#
loop_
_entity_poly.entity_id
_entity_poly.type
_entity_poly.pdbx_seq_one_letter_code
_entity_poly.pdbx_strand_id
1 'polypeptide(L)'
;MAFHREKYVPRGGPSGGDGGRGGDAIFTIRRNLRTLSHLRYKQSYRAENGLDGSGRNRHGRNGEDVLIPLPPGSVIKDAETGELIRDFGKDEKDFLFLKGGNGGWGNVHFKSSVNQAPRKALPGKPGEKRRVQVELQMLADVGLVGFPNAGKSSLLDKFTNARPRIAPYPFTTKIPNLGVLTLGTGGKADLSDDGARDIIIADIPGLIEGASEGLGLGIRFLKHISRTAALAFLIDLGEDNYLEAFDTLYKELDAFSEELTLKRRVIIGTKMDLENAETRLEELKKKYPNEKVLGISVFSGLGLQELASLLSSMLEEEEPA
;
A
#
# COMPACT_ATOMS: atom_id res chain seq x y z
N MET A 1 -28.10 6.90 -35.99
CA MET A 1 -28.43 6.42 -37.36
C MET A 1 -28.08 7.51 -38.36
N ALA A 2 -27.44 7.15 -39.45
CA ALA A 2 -27.09 8.08 -40.52
C ALA A 2 -27.35 7.43 -41.88
N PHE A 3 -27.69 8.25 -42.88
CA PHE A 3 -27.94 7.83 -44.24
C PHE A 3 -27.12 8.70 -45.18
N HIS A 4 -26.54 8.08 -46.19
CA HIS A 4 -25.75 8.76 -47.21
C HIS A 4 -26.49 8.67 -48.55
N ARG A 5 -26.75 9.80 -49.20
CA ARG A 5 -27.40 9.90 -50.51
C ARG A 5 -26.36 10.36 -51.53
N GLU A 6 -26.33 9.67 -52.67
CA GLU A 6 -25.47 10.01 -53.80
C GLU A 6 -26.33 10.03 -55.09
N LYS A 7 -25.73 10.59 -56.13
CA LYS A 7 -26.41 10.77 -57.42
C LYS A 7 -27.05 9.48 -57.96
N TYR A 8 -26.42 8.32 -57.67
CA TYR A 8 -26.86 7.02 -58.16
C TYR A 8 -27.53 6.15 -57.09
N VAL A 9 -27.74 6.67 -55.86
CA VAL A 9 -28.40 5.98 -54.74
C VAL A 9 -29.47 6.89 -54.15
N PRO A 10 -30.56 7.17 -54.90
CA PRO A 10 -31.57 8.17 -54.51
C PRO A 10 -32.32 7.81 -53.20
N ARG A 11 -32.48 6.53 -52.90
CA ARG A 11 -33.09 6.08 -51.65
C ARG A 11 -32.12 6.18 -50.44
N GLY A 12 -30.87 6.48 -50.70
CA GLY A 12 -29.83 6.50 -49.69
C GLY A 12 -29.45 5.12 -49.16
N GLY A 13 -28.22 4.96 -48.68
CA GLY A 13 -27.73 3.76 -48.00
C GLY A 13 -27.50 4.05 -46.53
N PRO A 14 -27.50 3.01 -45.67
CA PRO A 14 -27.10 3.18 -44.28
C PRO A 14 -25.61 3.54 -44.23
N SER A 15 -25.27 4.55 -43.44
CA SER A 15 -23.91 5.05 -43.30
C SER A 15 -23.53 5.37 -41.83
N GLY A 16 -24.34 4.94 -40.88
CA GLY A 16 -24.07 5.17 -39.50
C GLY A 16 -22.99 4.21 -38.98
N GLY A 17 -21.87 4.76 -38.50
CA GLY A 17 -20.85 4.00 -37.82
C GLY A 17 -21.30 3.57 -36.41
N ASP A 18 -20.52 2.70 -35.78
CA ASP A 18 -20.76 2.21 -34.43
C ASP A 18 -20.39 3.24 -33.37
N GLY A 19 -20.99 3.16 -32.20
CA GLY A 19 -20.56 3.91 -31.04
C GLY A 19 -19.24 3.35 -30.49
N GLY A 20 -18.44 4.22 -29.88
CA GLY A 20 -17.27 3.83 -29.15
C GLY A 20 -17.61 3.08 -27.86
N ARG A 21 -16.70 2.25 -27.40
CA ARG A 21 -16.77 1.60 -26.09
C ARG A 21 -16.54 2.64 -24.99
N GLY A 22 -17.18 2.49 -23.84
CA GLY A 22 -16.83 3.23 -22.63
C GLY A 22 -15.48 2.77 -22.07
N GLY A 23 -14.77 3.66 -21.39
CA GLY A 23 -13.54 3.34 -20.69
C GLY A 23 -13.76 2.40 -19.51
N ASP A 24 -12.70 1.76 -19.08
CA ASP A 24 -12.66 0.84 -17.95
C ASP A 24 -12.31 1.58 -16.65
N ALA A 25 -12.58 0.95 -15.49
CA ALA A 25 -12.09 1.40 -14.20
C ALA A 25 -10.99 0.46 -13.71
N ILE A 26 -9.81 1.03 -13.46
CA ILE A 26 -8.59 0.29 -13.16
C ILE A 26 -8.02 0.80 -11.84
N PHE A 27 -7.78 -0.09 -10.88
CA PHE A 27 -6.99 0.24 -9.70
C PHE A 27 -5.52 0.11 -10.05
N THR A 28 -4.73 1.13 -9.68
CA THR A 28 -3.28 1.17 -9.90
C THR A 28 -2.56 1.44 -8.59
N ILE A 29 -1.52 0.66 -8.31
CA ILE A 29 -0.73 0.86 -7.10
C ILE A 29 0.33 1.94 -7.36
N ARG A 30 0.39 2.89 -6.42
CA ARG A 30 1.37 3.99 -6.43
C ARG A 30 2.18 3.98 -5.16
N ARG A 31 3.46 3.67 -5.23
CA ARG A 31 4.39 3.59 -4.07
C ARG A 31 4.55 4.92 -3.34
N ASN A 32 4.38 6.04 -4.02
CA ASN A 32 4.43 7.36 -3.42
C ASN A 32 3.18 7.72 -2.59
N LEU A 33 2.11 6.94 -2.68
CA LEU A 33 0.93 7.10 -1.85
C LEU A 33 1.07 6.29 -0.56
N ARG A 34 0.89 6.97 0.58
CA ARG A 34 0.95 6.35 1.91
C ARG A 34 -0.39 6.34 2.65
N THR A 35 -1.39 7.01 2.11
CA THR A 35 -2.71 7.12 2.75
C THR A 35 -3.83 7.08 1.71
N LEU A 36 -5.06 6.80 2.18
CA LEU A 36 -6.28 6.87 1.37
C LEU A 36 -6.96 8.25 1.41
N SER A 37 -6.25 9.30 1.83
CA SER A 37 -6.86 10.63 2.04
C SER A 37 -7.50 11.18 0.77
N HIS A 38 -6.92 10.95 -0.40
CA HIS A 38 -7.47 11.38 -1.69
C HIS A 38 -8.84 10.76 -2.00
N LEU A 39 -9.10 9.51 -1.55
CA LEU A 39 -10.40 8.86 -1.72
C LEU A 39 -11.49 9.47 -0.82
N ARG A 40 -11.10 10.12 0.29
CA ARG A 40 -12.08 10.85 1.14
C ARG A 40 -12.64 12.07 0.44
N TYR A 41 -11.84 12.74 -0.38
CA TYR A 41 -12.26 13.92 -1.14
C TYR A 41 -12.98 13.53 -2.45
N LYS A 42 -12.51 12.50 -3.14
CA LYS A 42 -13.10 12.00 -4.37
C LYS A 42 -13.59 10.56 -4.16
N GLN A 43 -14.88 10.41 -3.86
CA GLN A 43 -15.51 9.12 -3.56
C GLN A 43 -16.17 8.46 -4.78
N SER A 44 -16.25 9.15 -5.91
CA SER A 44 -16.85 8.64 -7.13
C SER A 44 -15.88 8.76 -8.29
N TYR A 45 -15.63 7.65 -8.94
CA TYR A 45 -14.79 7.54 -10.12
C TYR A 45 -15.66 7.06 -11.29
N ARG A 46 -15.53 7.73 -12.42
CA ARG A 46 -16.27 7.41 -13.62
C ARG A 46 -15.34 7.49 -14.82
N ALA A 47 -15.22 6.39 -15.55
CA ALA A 47 -14.54 6.38 -16.84
C ALA A 47 -15.34 7.16 -17.89
N GLU A 48 -14.67 7.60 -18.92
CA GLU A 48 -15.28 8.35 -20.01
C GLU A 48 -16.26 7.47 -20.81
N ASN A 49 -17.38 8.03 -21.22
CA ASN A 49 -18.27 7.31 -22.11
C ASN A 49 -17.69 7.32 -23.53
N GLY A 50 -17.88 6.23 -24.27
CA GLY A 50 -17.63 6.25 -25.71
C GLY A 50 -18.53 7.25 -26.42
N LEU A 51 -18.02 7.85 -27.50
CA LEU A 51 -18.76 8.78 -28.32
C LEU A 51 -19.67 8.03 -29.29
N ASP A 52 -20.72 8.70 -29.70
CA ASP A 52 -21.64 8.17 -30.72
C ASP A 52 -20.96 8.08 -32.08
N GLY A 53 -21.27 7.03 -32.82
CA GLY A 53 -20.90 6.93 -34.23
C GLY A 53 -21.65 7.95 -35.08
N SER A 54 -21.01 8.39 -36.14
CA SER A 54 -21.54 9.40 -37.06
C SER A 54 -21.73 8.85 -38.49
N GLY A 55 -22.21 9.70 -39.38
CA GLY A 55 -22.37 9.35 -40.80
C GLY A 55 -21.04 9.04 -41.48
N ARG A 56 -21.11 8.46 -42.69
CA ARG A 56 -19.98 8.03 -43.51
C ARG A 56 -19.14 6.95 -42.83
N ASN A 57 -19.79 6.02 -42.12
CA ASN A 57 -19.16 4.90 -41.40
C ASN A 57 -18.10 5.30 -40.37
N ARG A 58 -18.25 6.50 -39.80
CA ARG A 58 -17.30 6.93 -38.75
C ARG A 58 -17.70 6.35 -37.41
N HIS A 59 -16.88 5.51 -36.87
CA HIS A 59 -17.05 4.99 -35.53
C HIS A 59 -16.79 6.08 -34.46
N GLY A 60 -17.50 6.02 -33.36
CA GLY A 60 -17.25 6.86 -32.20
C GLY A 60 -15.91 6.53 -31.54
N ARG A 61 -15.26 7.54 -30.97
CA ARG A 61 -14.05 7.33 -30.16
C ARG A 61 -14.41 6.55 -28.90
N ASN A 62 -13.56 5.61 -28.50
CA ASN A 62 -13.65 4.96 -27.22
C ASN A 62 -13.40 5.97 -26.10
N GLY A 63 -14.10 5.78 -24.98
CA GLY A 63 -13.84 6.55 -23.76
C GLY A 63 -12.51 6.18 -23.13
N GLU A 64 -11.93 7.12 -22.43
CA GLU A 64 -10.68 6.90 -21.68
C GLU A 64 -10.97 6.16 -20.37
N ASP A 65 -10.00 5.30 -20.01
CA ASP A 65 -10.05 4.56 -18.75
C ASP A 65 -9.87 5.51 -17.58
N VAL A 66 -10.45 5.16 -16.43
CA VAL A 66 -10.20 5.87 -15.19
C VAL A 66 -9.24 5.06 -14.33
N LEU A 67 -8.08 5.65 -14.02
CA LEU A 67 -7.12 5.10 -13.09
C LEU A 67 -7.45 5.56 -11.67
N ILE A 68 -7.57 4.61 -10.76
CA ILE A 68 -7.84 4.86 -9.33
C ILE A 68 -6.57 4.49 -8.57
N PRO A 69 -5.75 5.49 -8.19
CA PRO A 69 -4.49 5.22 -7.51
C PRO A 69 -4.72 4.78 -6.08
N LEU A 70 -4.03 3.74 -5.65
CA LEU A 70 -4.05 3.20 -4.30
C LEU A 70 -2.63 3.03 -3.77
N PRO A 71 -2.42 3.20 -2.45
CA PRO A 71 -1.16 2.83 -1.81
C PRO A 71 -1.00 1.31 -1.77
N PRO A 72 0.26 0.80 -1.70
CA PRO A 72 0.53 -0.60 -1.40
C PRO A 72 -0.18 -1.04 -0.12
N GLY A 73 -0.60 -2.30 -0.04
CA GLY A 73 -1.35 -2.82 1.11
C GLY A 73 -2.82 -2.42 1.16
N SER A 74 -3.36 -1.88 0.08
CA SER A 74 -4.79 -1.62 -0.03
C SER A 74 -5.58 -2.91 -0.25
N VAL A 75 -6.70 -3.03 0.44
CA VAL A 75 -7.65 -4.14 0.33
C VAL A 75 -8.99 -3.60 -0.13
N ILE A 76 -9.53 -4.22 -1.15
CA ILE A 76 -10.83 -3.86 -1.72
C ILE A 76 -11.84 -4.92 -1.34
N LYS A 77 -12.93 -4.49 -0.75
CA LYS A 77 -14.08 -5.33 -0.39
C LYS A 77 -15.33 -4.79 -1.08
N ASP A 78 -16.25 -5.68 -1.37
CA ASP A 78 -17.59 -5.28 -1.79
C ASP A 78 -18.29 -4.57 -0.62
N ALA A 79 -18.88 -3.39 -0.88
CA ALA A 79 -19.50 -2.60 0.18
C ALA A 79 -20.85 -3.18 0.65
N GLU A 80 -21.48 -4.07 -0.13
CA GLU A 80 -22.78 -4.66 0.19
C GLU A 80 -22.62 -6.03 0.85
N THR A 81 -21.71 -6.87 0.31
CA THR A 81 -21.50 -8.24 0.81
C THR A 81 -20.37 -8.35 1.81
N GLY A 82 -19.45 -7.39 1.85
CA GLY A 82 -18.22 -7.45 2.65
C GLY A 82 -17.18 -8.43 2.11
N GLU A 83 -17.44 -9.09 0.98
CA GLU A 83 -16.52 -10.06 0.37
C GLU A 83 -15.24 -9.39 -0.12
N LEU A 84 -14.14 -10.10 0.03
CA LEU A 84 -12.84 -9.65 -0.48
C LEU A 84 -12.85 -9.72 -2.01
N ILE A 85 -12.65 -8.59 -2.67
CA ILE A 85 -12.50 -8.50 -4.12
C ILE A 85 -11.02 -8.65 -4.49
N ARG A 86 -10.14 -7.87 -3.84
CA ARG A 86 -8.70 -7.89 -4.10
C ARG A 86 -7.93 -7.42 -2.88
N ASP A 87 -6.82 -8.10 -2.61
CA ASP A 87 -5.76 -7.68 -1.68
C ASP A 87 -4.52 -7.38 -2.52
N PHE A 88 -4.04 -6.15 -2.49
CA PHE A 88 -2.87 -5.76 -3.25
C PHE A 88 -1.55 -6.13 -2.57
N GLY A 89 -1.56 -6.41 -1.27
CA GLY A 89 -0.35 -6.82 -0.58
C GLY A 89 0.90 -6.05 -1.03
N LYS A 90 1.91 -6.80 -1.51
CA LYS A 90 3.11 -6.27 -2.17
C LYS A 90 2.99 -6.26 -3.70
N ASP A 91 1.94 -6.86 -4.28
CA ASP A 91 1.73 -6.91 -5.73
C ASP A 91 1.36 -5.53 -6.28
N GLU A 92 2.12 -5.07 -7.25
CA GLU A 92 1.99 -3.72 -7.83
C GLU A 92 1.33 -3.69 -9.20
N LYS A 93 0.69 -4.79 -9.60
CA LYS A 93 0.06 -4.87 -10.91
C LYS A 93 -1.27 -4.12 -10.92
N ASP A 94 -1.48 -3.38 -11.97
CA ASP A 94 -2.77 -2.77 -12.25
C ASP A 94 -3.87 -3.84 -12.29
N PHE A 95 -5.02 -3.52 -11.71
CA PHE A 95 -6.15 -4.42 -11.61
C PHE A 95 -7.37 -3.83 -12.34
N LEU A 96 -7.73 -4.47 -13.45
CA LEU A 96 -8.96 -4.14 -14.15
C LEU A 96 -10.15 -4.53 -13.26
N PHE A 97 -10.82 -3.53 -12.72
CA PHE A 97 -11.91 -3.73 -11.76
C PHE A 97 -13.27 -3.83 -12.43
N LEU A 98 -13.63 -2.84 -13.26
CA LEU A 98 -14.91 -2.79 -13.95
C LEU A 98 -14.70 -2.53 -15.44
N LYS A 99 -15.50 -3.19 -16.26
CA LYS A 99 -15.45 -3.01 -17.72
C LYS A 99 -16.43 -1.95 -18.16
N GLY A 100 -15.98 -1.11 -19.09
CA GLY A 100 -16.83 -0.18 -19.80
C GLY A 100 -17.86 -0.89 -20.67
N GLY A 101 -18.96 -0.22 -20.90
CA GLY A 101 -20.01 -0.75 -21.75
C GLY A 101 -19.62 -0.77 -23.24
N ASN A 102 -20.05 -1.75 -23.96
CA ASN A 102 -19.82 -1.83 -25.41
C ASN A 102 -20.63 -0.78 -26.15
N GLY A 103 -20.03 -0.17 -27.16
CA GLY A 103 -20.72 0.74 -28.07
C GLY A 103 -21.87 0.07 -28.81
N GLY A 104 -22.84 0.87 -29.22
CA GLY A 104 -23.98 0.40 -30.02
C GLY A 104 -23.58 0.17 -31.47
N TRP A 105 -24.37 -0.62 -32.17
CA TRP A 105 -24.14 -0.88 -33.58
C TRP A 105 -24.88 0.13 -34.46
N GLY A 106 -24.18 0.67 -35.44
CA GLY A 106 -24.74 1.55 -36.44
C GLY A 106 -25.71 0.82 -37.38
N ASN A 107 -26.50 1.60 -38.12
CA ASN A 107 -27.52 1.04 -39.03
C ASN A 107 -26.92 0.26 -40.22
N VAL A 108 -25.61 0.40 -40.49
CA VAL A 108 -24.90 -0.36 -41.53
C VAL A 108 -24.97 -1.87 -41.29
N HIS A 109 -24.89 -2.30 -40.03
CA HIS A 109 -24.90 -3.73 -39.64
C HIS A 109 -26.26 -4.42 -39.97
N PHE A 110 -27.31 -3.66 -40.15
CA PHE A 110 -28.65 -4.18 -40.39
C PHE A 110 -29.05 -4.15 -41.88
N LYS A 111 -28.09 -3.83 -42.77
CA LYS A 111 -28.28 -3.87 -44.20
C LYS A 111 -28.44 -5.33 -44.67
N SER A 112 -29.49 -5.59 -45.42
CA SER A 112 -29.73 -6.88 -46.05
C SER A 112 -30.25 -6.71 -47.48
N SER A 113 -30.33 -7.81 -48.24
CA SER A 113 -30.89 -7.81 -49.60
C SER A 113 -32.34 -7.30 -49.66
N VAL A 114 -33.09 -7.58 -48.61
CA VAL A 114 -34.51 -7.17 -48.49
C VAL A 114 -34.63 -5.76 -47.90
N ASN A 115 -33.79 -5.40 -46.94
CA ASN A 115 -33.78 -4.10 -46.30
C ASN A 115 -32.47 -3.35 -46.56
N GLN A 116 -32.42 -2.62 -47.68
CA GLN A 116 -31.21 -1.90 -48.10
C GLN A 116 -30.96 -0.59 -47.36
N ALA A 117 -31.98 -0.03 -46.68
CA ALA A 117 -31.90 1.22 -45.93
C ALA A 117 -32.50 1.08 -44.52
N PRO A 118 -31.90 0.24 -43.65
CA PRO A 118 -32.46 -0.06 -42.33
C PRO A 118 -32.49 1.19 -41.44
N ARG A 119 -33.65 1.42 -40.83
CA ARG A 119 -33.87 2.46 -39.82
C ARG A 119 -33.80 1.89 -38.41
N LYS A 120 -32.82 0.96 -38.21
CA LYS A 120 -32.54 0.32 -36.92
C LYS A 120 -31.09 0.50 -36.57
N ALA A 121 -30.83 0.81 -35.33
CA ALA A 121 -29.51 0.78 -34.70
C ALA A 121 -29.67 0.18 -33.33
N LEU A 122 -28.61 -0.42 -32.78
CA LEU A 122 -28.64 -0.90 -31.41
C LEU A 122 -27.96 0.14 -30.51
N PRO A 123 -28.58 0.49 -29.38
CA PRO A 123 -27.91 1.33 -28.38
C PRO A 123 -26.75 0.60 -27.77
N GLY A 124 -25.77 1.34 -27.28
CA GLY A 124 -24.69 0.80 -26.47
C GLY A 124 -25.22 0.17 -25.20
N LYS A 125 -24.41 -0.73 -24.63
CA LYS A 125 -24.70 -1.32 -23.33
C LYS A 125 -24.10 -0.46 -22.23
N PRO A 126 -24.76 -0.29 -21.07
CA PRO A 126 -24.17 0.40 -19.95
C PRO A 126 -22.95 -0.37 -19.42
N GLY A 127 -21.97 0.35 -18.91
CA GLY A 127 -20.86 -0.22 -18.19
C GLY A 127 -21.27 -0.72 -16.81
N GLU A 128 -20.37 -1.48 -16.19
CA GLU A 128 -20.54 -1.99 -14.85
C GLU A 128 -20.46 -0.86 -13.81
N LYS A 129 -21.18 -1.02 -12.70
CA LYS A 129 -21.15 -0.12 -11.54
C LYS A 129 -21.05 -0.94 -10.28
N ARG A 130 -20.19 -0.54 -9.35
CA ARG A 130 -20.05 -1.24 -8.09
C ARG A 130 -19.66 -0.27 -6.99
N ARG A 131 -20.17 -0.50 -5.78
CA ARG A 131 -19.75 0.22 -4.58
C ARG A 131 -18.76 -0.66 -3.85
N VAL A 132 -17.62 -0.09 -3.48
CA VAL A 132 -16.57 -0.82 -2.78
C VAL A 132 -16.13 -0.08 -1.53
N GLN A 133 -15.68 -0.84 -0.55
CA GLN A 133 -14.97 -0.35 0.60
C GLN A 133 -13.48 -0.59 0.38
N VAL A 134 -12.70 0.47 0.45
CA VAL A 134 -11.23 0.38 0.37
C VAL A 134 -10.67 0.57 1.76
N GLU A 135 -9.96 -0.44 2.23
CA GLU A 135 -9.26 -0.44 3.50
C GLU A 135 -7.75 -0.42 3.22
N LEU A 136 -7.03 0.43 3.92
CA LEU A 136 -5.57 0.38 3.93
C LEU A 136 -5.16 -0.50 5.10
N GLN A 137 -4.65 -1.68 4.78
CA GLN A 137 -3.95 -2.49 5.77
C GLN A 137 -2.53 -1.93 5.85
N MET A 138 -2.27 -1.10 6.86
CA MET A 138 -0.98 -0.45 7.01
C MET A 138 0.12 -1.48 7.10
N LEU A 139 1.00 -1.43 6.12
CA LEU A 139 2.29 -2.08 6.17
C LEU A 139 3.23 -1.08 6.85
N ALA A 140 3.73 -1.39 8.02
CA ALA A 140 4.91 -0.72 8.48
C ALA A 140 6.09 -1.31 7.70
N ASP A 141 7.00 -0.47 7.27
CA ASP A 141 8.22 -0.94 6.61
C ASP A 141 9.11 -1.66 7.64
N VAL A 142 9.15 -1.14 8.87
CA VAL A 142 9.94 -1.69 9.97
C VAL A 142 9.10 -1.86 11.24
N GLY A 143 9.14 -3.04 11.83
CA GLY A 143 8.56 -3.33 13.14
C GLY A 143 9.59 -3.22 14.26
N LEU A 144 9.32 -2.43 15.32
CA LEU A 144 10.16 -2.38 16.51
C LEU A 144 9.76 -3.47 17.50
N VAL A 145 10.70 -4.31 17.87
CA VAL A 145 10.56 -5.39 18.84
C VAL A 145 11.47 -5.10 20.03
N GLY A 146 10.99 -5.27 21.23
CA GLY A 146 11.84 -5.04 22.42
C GLY A 146 11.03 -5.10 23.71
N PHE A 147 11.71 -5.29 24.82
CA PHE A 147 11.12 -5.31 26.15
C PHE A 147 10.46 -3.97 26.52
N PRO A 148 9.55 -3.94 27.51
CA PRO A 148 9.09 -2.69 28.07
C PRO A 148 10.30 -1.80 28.46
N ASN A 149 10.17 -0.51 28.26
CA ASN A 149 11.22 0.49 28.52
C ASN A 149 12.53 0.37 27.71
N ALA A 150 12.60 -0.51 26.71
CA ALA A 150 13.75 -0.58 25.79
C ALA A 150 13.91 0.67 24.89
N GLY A 151 13.03 1.67 25.01
CA GLY A 151 13.14 2.93 24.29
C GLY A 151 12.39 2.98 22.96
N LYS A 152 11.50 2.01 22.66
CA LYS A 152 10.73 1.95 21.40
C LYS A 152 9.92 3.23 21.12
N SER A 153 9.09 3.63 22.06
CA SER A 153 8.25 4.83 21.90
C SER A 153 9.09 6.11 21.84
N SER A 154 10.16 6.18 22.65
CA SER A 154 11.09 7.32 22.61
C SER A 154 11.82 7.42 21.26
N LEU A 155 12.20 6.28 20.67
CA LEU A 155 12.80 6.25 19.34
C LEU A 155 11.82 6.72 18.27
N LEU A 156 10.57 6.26 18.35
CA LEU A 156 9.52 6.72 17.44
C LEU A 156 9.30 8.22 17.54
N ASP A 157 9.17 8.76 18.73
CA ASP A 157 8.98 10.19 18.95
C ASP A 157 10.14 11.03 18.41
N LYS A 158 11.37 10.53 18.52
CA LYS A 158 12.57 11.21 18.06
C LYS A 158 12.74 11.15 16.54
N PHE A 159 12.44 10.00 15.93
CA PHE A 159 12.53 9.82 14.47
C PHE A 159 11.43 10.55 13.73
N THR A 160 10.26 10.61 14.32
CA THR A 160 9.12 11.22 13.65
C THR A 160 9.06 12.70 13.98
N ASN A 161 9.53 13.55 13.07
CA ASN A 161 9.30 15.01 13.12
C ASN A 161 7.82 15.40 13.09
N ALA A 162 6.94 14.44 12.83
CA ALA A 162 5.49 14.56 12.87
C ALA A 162 4.95 13.78 14.06
N ARG A 163 4.04 14.40 14.81
CA ARG A 163 3.30 13.77 15.90
C ARG A 163 2.88 12.35 15.51
N PRO A 164 3.12 11.33 16.36
CA PRO A 164 2.72 9.97 16.06
C PRO A 164 1.25 9.97 15.63
N ARG A 165 0.98 9.50 14.42
CA ARG A 165 -0.39 9.41 13.93
C ARG A 165 -1.01 8.18 14.58
N ILE A 166 -1.80 8.43 15.62
CA ILE A 166 -2.66 7.43 16.22
C ILE A 166 -3.73 7.09 15.19
N ALA A 167 -3.62 5.95 14.54
CA ALA A 167 -4.67 5.44 13.66
C ALA A 167 -5.55 4.48 14.48
N PRO A 168 -6.82 4.79 14.71
CA PRO A 168 -7.74 3.85 15.37
C PRO A 168 -8.00 2.68 14.43
N TYR A 169 -7.43 1.52 14.76
CA TYR A 169 -7.75 0.28 14.06
C TYR A 169 -8.94 -0.40 14.74
N PRO A 170 -10.01 -0.74 14.01
CA PRO A 170 -11.24 -1.28 14.59
C PRO A 170 -11.07 -2.66 15.25
N PHE A 171 -9.85 -3.23 15.26
CA PHE A 171 -9.55 -4.57 15.75
C PHE A 171 -8.38 -4.63 16.74
N THR A 172 -7.86 -3.49 17.20
CA THR A 172 -6.81 -3.45 18.23
C THR A 172 -7.34 -2.80 19.50
N THR A 173 -7.18 -3.47 20.64
CA THR A 173 -7.46 -2.89 21.97
C THR A 173 -6.32 -1.99 22.46
N LYS A 174 -5.10 -2.21 21.96
CA LYS A 174 -3.96 -1.29 22.12
C LYS A 174 -3.62 -0.73 20.75
N ILE A 175 -3.66 0.57 20.59
CA ILE A 175 -3.36 1.28 19.35
C ILE A 175 -1.85 1.24 19.13
N PRO A 176 -1.34 0.70 18.00
CA PRO A 176 0.09 0.73 17.73
C PRO A 176 0.55 2.17 17.51
N ASN A 177 1.67 2.52 18.10
CA ASN A 177 2.33 3.78 17.81
C ASN A 177 3.06 3.66 16.47
N LEU A 178 2.73 4.56 15.56
CA LEU A 178 3.35 4.61 14.25
C LEU A 178 4.18 5.86 14.13
N GLY A 179 5.35 5.70 13.57
CA GLY A 179 6.24 6.79 13.22
C GLY A 179 6.55 6.81 11.73
N VAL A 180 6.79 7.98 11.19
CA VAL A 180 7.25 8.17 9.81
C VAL A 180 8.63 8.79 9.85
N LEU A 181 9.65 8.04 9.43
CA LEU A 181 11.00 8.53 9.24
C LEU A 181 11.13 9.04 7.81
N THR A 182 11.24 10.36 7.64
CA THR A 182 11.47 10.97 6.32
C THR A 182 12.98 11.06 6.08
N LEU A 183 13.46 10.36 5.07
CA LEU A 183 14.84 10.44 4.59
C LEU A 183 14.92 11.59 3.59
N GLY A 184 15.27 12.79 4.06
CA GLY A 184 15.41 13.97 3.21
C GLY A 184 16.82 14.53 3.26
N THR A 185 17.34 14.93 2.12
CA THR A 185 18.54 15.75 2.00
C THR A 185 18.23 17.15 2.53
N GLY A 186 18.59 17.41 3.81
CA GLY A 186 18.79 18.78 4.32
C GLY A 186 17.56 19.68 4.42
N GLY A 187 16.72 19.45 5.44
CA GLY A 187 16.11 20.56 6.21
C GLY A 187 15.02 21.44 5.60
N LYS A 188 14.50 21.17 4.43
CA LYS A 188 13.29 21.85 3.90
C LYS A 188 12.41 20.82 3.19
N ALA A 189 11.19 20.67 3.67
CA ALA A 189 10.16 19.88 3.03
C ALA A 189 9.69 20.58 1.73
N ASP A 190 10.37 20.30 0.62
CA ASP A 190 9.84 20.59 -0.69
C ASP A 190 9.04 19.35 -1.15
N LEU A 191 7.72 19.55 -1.26
CA LEU A 191 6.75 18.51 -1.68
C LEU A 191 6.89 18.08 -3.15
N SER A 192 7.96 18.48 -3.82
CA SER A 192 8.22 18.24 -5.25
C SER A 192 9.41 17.31 -5.52
N ASP A 193 10.05 16.73 -4.47
CA ASP A 193 11.22 15.89 -4.68
C ASP A 193 10.79 14.41 -4.78
N ASP A 194 10.83 13.87 -6.00
CA ASP A 194 10.54 12.46 -6.34
C ASP A 194 11.52 11.45 -5.70
N GLY A 195 12.44 11.92 -4.83
CA GLY A 195 13.48 11.13 -4.19
C GLY A 195 13.37 10.97 -2.66
N ALA A 196 12.45 11.65 -1.99
CA ALA A 196 12.30 11.51 -0.53
C ALA A 196 11.52 10.22 -0.21
N ARG A 197 12.21 9.24 0.39
CA ARG A 197 11.58 7.98 0.82
C ARG A 197 11.18 8.09 2.30
N ASP A 198 9.88 7.96 2.56
CA ASP A 198 9.36 7.85 3.91
C ASP A 198 9.38 6.37 4.35
N ILE A 199 9.96 6.10 5.51
CA ILE A 199 9.94 4.78 6.16
C ILE A 199 8.90 4.80 7.27
N ILE A 200 7.93 3.92 7.20
CA ILE A 200 6.92 3.76 8.24
C ILE A 200 7.43 2.76 9.27
N ILE A 201 7.55 3.21 10.51
CA ILE A 201 7.99 2.39 11.64
C ILE A 201 6.81 2.16 12.58
N ALA A 202 6.58 0.92 12.98
CA ALA A 202 5.54 0.55 13.94
C ALA A 202 6.14 0.00 15.22
N ASP A 203 5.69 0.50 16.37
CA ASP A 203 5.90 -0.17 17.65
C ASP A 203 5.01 -1.41 17.72
N ILE A 204 5.61 -2.55 18.06
CA ILE A 204 4.92 -3.82 18.25
C ILE A 204 4.62 -3.98 19.76
N PRO A 205 3.49 -3.42 20.28
CA PRO A 205 3.17 -3.57 21.68
C PRO A 205 2.70 -5.00 21.95
N GLY A 206 3.13 -5.57 23.04
CA GLY A 206 2.49 -6.77 23.61
C GLY A 206 3.01 -8.12 23.13
N LEU A 207 4.18 -8.21 22.46
CA LEU A 207 4.83 -9.51 22.33
C LEU A 207 5.18 -10.10 23.72
N ILE A 208 5.41 -9.26 24.74
CA ILE A 208 5.86 -9.68 26.07
C ILE A 208 4.77 -9.57 27.14
N GLU A 209 3.78 -8.68 26.99
CA GLU A 209 2.81 -8.37 28.05
C GLU A 209 1.53 -9.24 28.02
N GLY A 210 1.41 -10.26 27.21
CA GLY A 210 0.15 -11.01 27.13
C GLY A 210 0.20 -12.35 26.41
N ALA A 211 1.35 -12.84 26.02
CA ALA A 211 1.45 -14.15 25.38
C ALA A 211 1.01 -15.31 26.30
N SER A 212 1.08 -15.13 27.62
CA SER A 212 0.68 -16.12 28.63
C SER A 212 -0.80 -16.07 29.02
N GLU A 213 -1.55 -15.03 28.71
CA GLU A 213 -2.93 -14.84 29.20
C GLU A 213 -4.06 -15.13 28.20
N GLY A 214 -3.75 -15.74 27.04
CA GLY A 214 -4.80 -16.28 26.17
C GLY A 214 -5.85 -15.28 25.64
N LEU A 215 -5.67 -13.98 25.87
CA LEU A 215 -6.57 -12.95 25.39
C LEU A 215 -6.31 -12.66 23.92
N GLY A 216 -7.20 -13.10 23.05
CA GLY A 216 -7.27 -13.04 21.60
C GLY A 216 -6.85 -11.78 20.84
N LEU A 217 -5.97 -10.96 21.40
CA LEU A 217 -5.40 -9.72 20.84
C LEU A 217 -4.35 -9.97 19.79
N GLY A 218 -3.72 -11.15 19.79
CA GLY A 218 -2.52 -11.46 19.02
C GLY A 218 -2.75 -11.62 17.53
N ILE A 219 -3.68 -12.47 17.14
CA ILE A 219 -3.71 -13.04 15.78
C ILE A 219 -3.99 -12.00 14.67
N ARG A 220 -4.87 -11.03 14.92
CA ARG A 220 -5.19 -10.01 13.89
C ARG A 220 -4.12 -8.94 13.79
N PHE A 221 -3.58 -8.48 14.91
CA PHE A 221 -2.51 -7.49 14.95
C PHE A 221 -1.23 -8.04 14.33
N LEU A 222 -0.92 -9.28 14.60
CA LEU A 222 0.27 -9.95 14.10
C LEU A 222 0.17 -10.32 12.62
N LYS A 223 -1.04 -10.52 12.11
CA LYS A 223 -1.28 -10.59 10.67
C LYS A 223 -0.94 -9.27 9.94
N HIS A 224 -0.91 -8.16 10.68
CA HIS A 224 -0.47 -6.85 10.16
C HIS A 224 1.05 -6.65 10.27
N ILE A 225 1.68 -7.23 11.30
CA ILE A 225 3.13 -7.22 11.47
C ILE A 225 3.80 -8.21 10.51
N SER A 226 3.13 -9.31 10.18
CA SER A 226 3.63 -10.23 9.14
C SER A 226 3.85 -9.54 7.79
N ARG A 227 3.35 -8.33 7.63
CA ARG A 227 3.53 -7.51 6.42
C ARG A 227 4.64 -6.47 6.52
N THR A 228 5.37 -6.37 7.65
CA THR A 228 6.57 -5.53 7.72
C THR A 228 7.68 -6.11 6.86
N ALA A 229 8.50 -5.26 6.25
CA ALA A 229 9.62 -5.70 5.42
C ALA A 229 10.83 -6.12 6.29
N ALA A 230 11.02 -5.45 7.42
CA ALA A 230 12.12 -5.70 8.33
C ALA A 230 11.70 -5.58 9.80
N LEU A 231 12.53 -6.12 10.71
CA LEU A 231 12.37 -6.03 12.15
C LEU A 231 13.59 -5.38 12.80
N ALA A 232 13.36 -4.51 13.76
CA ALA A 232 14.39 -3.88 14.57
C ALA A 232 14.23 -4.27 16.04
N PHE A 233 15.17 -5.03 16.56
CA PHE A 233 15.19 -5.51 17.95
C PHE A 233 15.91 -4.51 18.84
N LEU A 234 15.19 -3.86 19.74
CA LEU A 234 15.75 -2.90 20.68
C LEU A 234 16.14 -3.60 21.97
N ILE A 235 17.43 -3.56 22.26
CA ILE A 235 18.06 -4.15 23.46
C ILE A 235 18.53 -3.01 24.37
N ASP A 236 17.99 -2.97 25.57
CA ASP A 236 18.40 -2.00 26.59
C ASP A 236 19.75 -2.39 27.15
N LEU A 237 20.79 -1.62 26.83
CA LEU A 237 22.14 -1.86 27.35
C LEU A 237 22.30 -1.49 28.84
N GLY A 238 21.29 -0.88 29.46
CA GLY A 238 21.23 -0.63 30.89
C GLY A 238 20.84 -1.84 31.73
N GLU A 239 20.18 -2.82 31.14
CA GLU A 239 19.69 -4.01 31.84
C GLU A 239 20.79 -5.07 31.97
N ASP A 240 20.76 -5.89 33.04
CA ASP A 240 21.76 -6.91 33.26
C ASP A 240 21.66 -8.12 32.32
N ASN A 241 20.45 -8.39 31.83
CA ASN A 241 20.15 -9.50 30.93
C ASN A 241 20.24 -9.14 29.42
N TYR A 242 20.88 -8.02 29.06
CA TYR A 242 20.97 -7.53 27.70
C TYR A 242 21.50 -8.56 26.68
N LEU A 243 22.40 -9.43 27.09
CA LEU A 243 22.93 -10.46 26.20
C LEU A 243 21.89 -11.53 25.81
N GLU A 244 20.97 -11.87 26.70
CA GLU A 244 19.96 -12.89 26.47
C GLU A 244 18.65 -12.30 25.90
N ALA A 245 18.56 -10.99 25.94
CA ALA A 245 17.33 -10.27 25.56
C ALA A 245 16.93 -10.55 24.11
N PHE A 246 17.88 -10.57 23.18
CA PHE A 246 17.59 -10.88 21.78
C PHE A 246 17.09 -12.31 21.60
N ASP A 247 17.75 -13.29 22.23
CA ASP A 247 17.36 -14.70 22.12
C ASP A 247 15.94 -14.94 22.66
N THR A 248 15.60 -14.26 23.76
CA THR A 248 14.26 -14.34 24.37
C THR A 248 13.20 -13.75 23.44
N LEU A 249 13.43 -12.54 22.94
CA LEU A 249 12.52 -11.86 22.00
C LEU A 249 12.37 -12.66 20.70
N TYR A 250 13.45 -13.24 20.20
CA TYR A 250 13.44 -14.04 18.98
C TYR A 250 12.64 -15.34 19.16
N LYS A 251 12.80 -16.02 20.30
CA LYS A 251 12.00 -17.22 20.63
C LYS A 251 10.52 -16.92 20.78
N GLU A 252 10.17 -15.80 21.40
CA GLU A 252 8.76 -15.38 21.49
C GLU A 252 8.17 -15.08 20.10
N LEU A 253 8.95 -14.43 19.24
CA LEU A 253 8.55 -14.14 17.87
C LEU A 253 8.37 -15.42 17.06
N ASP A 254 9.27 -16.40 17.21
CA ASP A 254 9.23 -17.72 16.55
C ASP A 254 8.02 -18.54 16.99
N ALA A 255 7.79 -18.60 18.29
CA ALA A 255 6.60 -19.25 18.84
C ALA A 255 5.29 -18.65 18.32
N PHE A 256 5.38 -17.41 17.86
CA PHE A 256 4.24 -16.64 17.39
C PHE A 256 4.00 -16.78 15.88
N SER A 257 5.04 -16.64 15.06
CA SER A 257 4.98 -16.76 13.60
C SER A 257 6.36 -17.02 13.01
N GLU A 258 6.54 -18.19 12.43
CA GLU A 258 7.74 -18.58 11.70
C GLU A 258 8.05 -17.60 10.53
N GLU A 259 7.01 -17.04 9.89
CA GLU A 259 7.16 -16.06 8.81
C GLU A 259 7.90 -14.79 9.26
N LEU A 260 7.72 -14.38 10.53
CA LEU A 260 8.38 -13.19 11.09
C LEU A 260 9.86 -13.41 11.36
N THR A 261 10.27 -14.62 11.70
CA THR A 261 11.66 -14.95 11.96
C THR A 261 12.53 -14.99 10.71
N LEU A 262 11.91 -15.20 9.55
CA LEU A 262 12.59 -15.19 8.25
C LEU A 262 12.86 -13.77 7.71
N LYS A 263 12.30 -12.74 8.35
CA LYS A 263 12.49 -11.36 7.92
C LYS A 263 13.88 -10.83 8.21
N ARG A 264 14.27 -9.85 7.41
CA ARG A 264 15.49 -9.08 7.68
C ARG A 264 15.39 -8.43 9.05
N ARG A 265 16.49 -8.44 9.78
CA ARG A 265 16.52 -7.92 11.14
C ARG A 265 17.79 -7.15 11.43
N VAL A 266 17.68 -6.27 12.40
CA VAL A 266 18.79 -5.52 12.98
C VAL A 266 18.67 -5.53 14.50
N ILE A 267 19.78 -5.65 15.20
CA ILE A 267 19.85 -5.53 16.66
C ILE A 267 20.30 -4.11 16.99
N ILE A 268 19.56 -3.43 17.84
CA ILE A 268 19.82 -2.05 18.24
C ILE A 268 20.07 -2.02 19.73
N GLY A 269 21.32 -1.79 20.14
CA GLY A 269 21.66 -1.49 21.53
C GLY A 269 21.23 -0.06 21.86
N THR A 270 20.27 0.09 22.76
CA THR A 270 19.77 1.41 23.18
C THR A 270 20.49 1.92 24.42
N LYS A 271 20.32 3.21 24.74
CA LYS A 271 20.91 3.87 25.90
C LYS A 271 22.45 3.91 25.91
N MET A 272 23.02 4.20 24.74
CA MET A 272 24.48 4.37 24.58
C MET A 272 25.08 5.52 25.43
N ASP A 273 24.24 6.31 26.08
CA ASP A 273 24.63 7.36 27.04
C ASP A 273 25.03 6.84 28.44
N LEU A 274 24.88 5.55 28.72
CA LEU A 274 25.30 4.93 29.96
C LEU A 274 26.77 4.59 29.96
N GLU A 275 27.45 4.65 31.16
CA GLU A 275 28.90 4.48 31.32
C GLU A 275 29.47 3.19 30.71
N ASN A 276 28.74 2.06 30.77
CA ASN A 276 29.23 0.77 30.30
C ASN A 276 28.64 0.34 28.96
N ALA A 277 27.93 1.23 28.29
CA ALA A 277 27.16 0.87 27.09
C ALA A 277 28.06 0.44 25.92
N GLU A 278 29.23 1.08 25.73
CA GLU A 278 30.15 0.72 24.65
C GLU A 278 30.70 -0.71 24.83
N THR A 279 31.11 -1.06 26.07
CA THR A 279 31.60 -2.42 26.36
C THR A 279 30.52 -3.46 26.14
N ARG A 280 29.30 -3.19 26.62
CA ARG A 280 28.14 -4.07 26.45
C ARG A 280 27.73 -4.20 24.98
N LEU A 281 27.83 -3.14 24.18
CA LEU A 281 27.60 -3.20 22.74
C LEU A 281 28.61 -4.10 22.02
N GLU A 282 29.89 -4.01 22.39
CA GLU A 282 30.93 -4.86 21.81
C GLU A 282 30.75 -6.34 22.20
N GLU A 283 30.28 -6.63 23.40
CA GLU A 283 29.90 -7.99 23.80
C GLU A 283 28.70 -8.51 23.00
N LEU A 284 27.71 -7.66 22.76
CA LEU A 284 26.57 -8.00 21.94
C LEU A 284 26.98 -8.31 20.49
N LYS A 285 27.88 -7.50 19.91
CA LYS A 285 28.43 -7.74 18.56
C LYS A 285 29.22 -9.06 18.50
N LYS A 286 29.98 -9.38 19.52
CA LYS A 286 30.73 -10.65 19.61
C LYS A 286 29.79 -11.86 19.71
N LYS A 287 28.69 -11.72 20.44
CA LYS A 287 27.70 -12.80 20.59
C LYS A 287 26.93 -13.06 19.29
N TYR A 288 26.65 -12.02 18.52
CA TYR A 288 25.86 -12.12 17.27
C TYR A 288 26.65 -11.63 16.04
N PRO A 289 27.71 -12.33 15.63
CA PRO A 289 28.62 -11.88 14.57
C PRO A 289 27.96 -11.87 13.19
N ASN A 290 26.88 -12.61 12.99
CA ASN A 290 26.15 -12.70 11.73
C ASN A 290 25.00 -11.69 11.63
N GLU A 291 24.71 -10.95 12.70
CA GLU A 291 23.65 -9.96 12.73
C GLU A 291 24.22 -8.54 12.63
N LYS A 292 23.46 -7.65 12.01
CA LYS A 292 23.81 -6.22 12.04
C LYS A 292 23.48 -5.67 13.42
N VAL A 293 24.49 -5.20 14.16
CA VAL A 293 24.34 -4.64 15.51
C VAL A 293 24.78 -3.18 15.51
N LEU A 294 23.89 -2.27 15.93
CA LEU A 294 24.11 -0.84 16.01
C LEU A 294 23.79 -0.31 17.41
N GLY A 295 24.61 0.60 17.94
CA GLY A 295 24.35 1.30 19.20
C GLY A 295 23.73 2.66 18.96
N ILE A 296 22.69 3.00 19.73
CA ILE A 296 22.04 4.31 19.67
C ILE A 296 21.77 4.89 21.05
N SER A 297 21.75 6.21 21.12
CA SER A 297 21.16 6.94 22.24
C SER A 297 20.09 7.89 21.70
N VAL A 298 18.86 7.66 22.11
CA VAL A 298 17.74 8.57 21.77
C VAL A 298 17.92 9.91 22.48
N PHE A 299 18.54 9.92 23.66
CA PHE A 299 18.77 11.14 24.45
C PHE A 299 19.81 12.06 23.80
N SER A 300 21.00 11.54 23.48
CA SER A 300 22.07 12.31 22.86
C SER A 300 21.94 12.45 21.34
N GLY A 301 21.17 11.59 20.70
CA GLY A 301 21.04 11.54 19.23
C GLY A 301 22.13 10.69 18.55
N LEU A 302 23.01 10.05 19.33
CA LEU A 302 24.09 9.20 18.82
C LEU A 302 23.52 8.02 18.01
N GLY A 303 24.10 7.72 16.85
CA GLY A 303 23.75 6.57 16.02
C GLY A 303 22.41 6.66 15.27
N LEU A 304 21.61 7.73 15.45
CA LEU A 304 20.29 7.83 14.82
C LEU A 304 20.38 7.99 13.30
N GLN A 305 21.34 8.74 12.78
CA GLN A 305 21.53 8.88 11.33
C GLN A 305 22.00 7.58 10.69
N GLU A 306 22.90 6.87 11.36
CA GLU A 306 23.37 5.55 10.92
C GLU A 306 22.23 4.54 10.91
N LEU A 307 21.37 4.56 11.93
CA LEU A 307 20.17 3.72 11.96
C LEU A 307 19.23 4.04 10.81
N ALA A 308 18.97 5.31 10.52
CA ALA A 308 18.13 5.72 9.40
C ALA A 308 18.66 5.22 8.06
N SER A 309 19.98 5.35 7.82
CA SER A 309 20.66 4.84 6.62
C SER A 309 20.60 3.32 6.54
N LEU A 310 20.80 2.63 7.66
CA LEU A 310 20.74 1.17 7.72
C LEU A 310 19.33 0.65 7.42
N LEU A 311 18.30 1.26 7.99
CA LEU A 311 16.91 0.89 7.71
C LEU A 311 16.56 1.12 6.24
N SER A 312 17.02 2.22 5.63
CA SER A 312 16.83 2.49 4.21
C SER A 312 17.46 1.41 3.35
N SER A 313 18.73 1.09 3.58
CA SER A 313 19.44 0.05 2.80
C SER A 313 18.80 -1.33 2.93
N MET A 314 18.27 -1.68 4.11
CA MET A 314 17.57 -2.95 4.31
C MET A 314 16.27 -3.04 3.49
N LEU A 315 15.64 -1.90 3.19
CA LEU A 315 14.41 -1.84 2.40
C LEU A 315 14.68 -1.77 0.89
N GLU A 316 15.81 -1.22 0.47
CA GLU A 316 16.20 -1.11 -0.96
C GLU A 316 16.61 -2.45 -1.58
N GLU A 317 17.24 -3.32 -0.81
CA GLU A 317 17.63 -4.65 -1.30
C GLU A 317 16.43 -5.57 -1.61
N GLU A 318 15.19 -5.19 -1.35
CA GLU A 318 13.97 -5.93 -1.74
C GLU A 318 13.51 -5.67 -3.18
N GLU A 319 14.13 -4.74 -3.93
CA GLU A 319 13.74 -4.48 -5.32
C GLU A 319 14.54 -5.40 -6.27
N PRO A 320 13.99 -6.55 -6.72
CA PRO A 320 14.55 -7.19 -7.89
C PRO A 320 14.28 -6.31 -9.11
N ALA A 321 15.34 -6.06 -9.87
CA ALA A 321 15.34 -5.30 -11.13
C ALA A 321 14.30 -5.80 -12.14
#